data_a48e13efdbda4cebf06916a5600c6c82
#
_entry.id   a48e13efdbda4cebf06916a5600c6c82
#
_cell.length_a   1.000
_cell.length_b   1.000
_cell.length_c   1.000
_cell.angle_alpha   90.00
_cell.angle_beta   90.00
_cell.angle_gamma   90.00
#
_symmetry.space_group_name_H-M   'P 1'
#
loop_
_entity.id
_entity.type
_entity.pdbx_description
1 polymer ?
#
loop_
_entity_poly.entity_id
_entity_poly.type
_entity_poly.pdbx_seq_one_letter_code
_entity_poly.pdbx_strand_id
1 'polypeptide(L)'
;MNSFRTEIHPHTTDFTINHQDGIMLNGSCFSENIGALFQRMRFNVNINSHGIIFNPESLAYSLDDLINVNIYSESDLGFHNNVFHSIHHHGRFNHASSDVVLETINSSIRDASQQLRNAKLLFVTFGSAWIYRLKKSSGVVANCHKLPGSDFDKSLMSHQEIEHRWRDLLKKLFVLNDKLQIVLTVSPVRHWRDGFSENQLSKANLLIAVNALCVEFKNVHYFPSYELVMDDLRDYRFYNSDMLHPNATAIDYIWQKLAHWCFDRRTKELLPKLEPLVKFIEHKPMNTDIARHSDLVKTKLDEIVRLIGSI
;
A
#
# COMPACT_ATOMS: atom_id res chain seq x y z
N MET A 1 22.20 8.25 29.14
CA MET A 1 23.19 8.21 28.02
C MET A 1 22.61 9.03 26.88
N ASN A 2 23.36 9.93 26.30
CA ASN A 2 22.91 10.61 25.08
C ASN A 2 22.82 9.57 23.97
N SER A 3 21.63 9.37 23.39
CA SER A 3 21.44 8.48 22.26
C SER A 3 22.26 8.99 21.07
N PHE A 4 23.00 8.12 20.40
CA PHE A 4 23.78 8.48 19.20
C PHE A 4 22.90 8.94 18.04
N ARG A 5 21.63 8.50 18.03
CA ARG A 5 20.63 8.87 17.02
C ARG A 5 19.27 9.17 17.67
N THR A 6 18.43 9.93 16.97
CA THR A 6 17.02 10.05 17.30
C THR A 6 16.30 8.75 16.91
N GLU A 7 15.55 8.15 17.82
CA GLU A 7 14.73 6.99 17.55
C GLU A 7 13.26 7.35 17.70
N ILE A 8 12.48 7.08 16.66
CA ILE A 8 11.04 7.33 16.63
C ILE A 8 10.32 6.11 17.19
N HIS A 9 9.50 6.37 18.21
CA HIS A 9 8.57 5.39 18.77
C HIS A 9 7.15 5.83 18.42
N PRO A 10 6.46 5.18 17.48
CA PRO A 10 5.08 5.51 17.17
C PRO A 10 4.20 5.39 18.42
N HIS A 11 3.22 6.29 18.58
CA HIS A 11 2.28 6.23 19.70
C HIS A 11 1.56 4.88 19.69
N THR A 12 1.32 4.31 20.87
CA THR A 12 0.60 3.04 21.01
C THR A 12 -0.78 3.12 20.39
N THR A 13 -1.19 2.05 19.70
CA THR A 13 -2.54 1.90 19.19
C THR A 13 -3.44 1.26 20.23
N ASP A 14 -4.73 1.53 20.15
CA ASP A 14 -5.77 0.85 20.91
C ASP A 14 -6.34 -0.39 20.18
N PHE A 15 -5.72 -0.77 19.05
CA PHE A 15 -6.00 -1.99 18.30
C PHE A 15 -4.73 -2.82 18.08
N THR A 16 -4.91 -4.11 17.84
CA THR A 16 -3.84 -5.01 17.40
C THR A 16 -4.30 -5.87 16.24
N ILE A 17 -3.36 -6.35 15.44
CA ILE A 17 -3.59 -7.28 14.34
C ILE A 17 -2.80 -8.57 14.51
N ASN A 18 -3.31 -9.65 13.92
CA ASN A 18 -2.69 -10.97 13.90
C ASN A 18 -2.89 -11.68 12.55
N HIS A 19 -2.44 -12.93 12.42
CA HIS A 19 -2.51 -13.70 11.17
C HIS A 19 -3.93 -14.07 10.71
N GLN A 20 -4.92 -14.03 11.60
CA GLN A 20 -6.32 -14.33 11.25
C GLN A 20 -7.07 -13.13 10.70
N ASP A 21 -6.54 -11.93 10.92
CA ASP A 21 -7.16 -10.69 10.49
C ASP A 21 -6.99 -10.47 8.98
N GLY A 22 -8.04 -10.03 8.31
CA GLY A 22 -7.96 -9.55 6.94
C GLY A 22 -7.28 -8.18 6.90
N ILE A 23 -6.25 -8.05 6.07
CA ILE A 23 -5.45 -6.83 5.91
C ILE A 23 -5.51 -6.37 4.46
N MET A 24 -5.71 -5.09 4.25
CA MET A 24 -5.65 -4.48 2.93
C MET A 24 -4.60 -3.37 2.92
N LEU A 25 -3.79 -3.33 1.87
CA LEU A 25 -2.85 -2.23 1.63
C LEU A 25 -3.17 -1.59 0.28
N ASN A 26 -3.42 -0.28 0.28
CA ASN A 26 -3.63 0.49 -0.93
C ASN A 26 -2.68 1.70 -0.95
N GLY A 27 -2.00 1.93 -2.07
CA GLY A 27 -1.14 3.10 -2.16
C GLY A 27 0.03 2.99 -3.13
N SER A 28 1.10 3.67 -2.77
CA SER A 28 2.33 3.76 -3.55
C SER A 28 3.11 2.43 -3.57
N CYS A 29 4.24 2.42 -4.28
CA CYS A 29 5.20 1.30 -4.25
C CYS A 29 5.66 0.94 -2.83
N PHE A 30 5.62 1.88 -1.88
CA PHE A 30 5.87 1.59 -0.47
C PHE A 30 4.82 0.62 0.11
N SER A 31 3.53 0.76 -0.25
CA SER A 31 2.49 -0.22 0.13
C SER A 31 2.79 -1.61 -0.44
N GLU A 32 3.34 -1.73 -1.64
CA GLU A 32 3.74 -3.03 -2.19
C GLU A 32 4.89 -3.65 -1.39
N ASN A 33 5.90 -2.86 -1.01
CA ASN A 33 7.03 -3.36 -0.22
C ASN A 33 6.57 -3.87 1.16
N ILE A 34 5.76 -3.10 1.88
CA ILE A 34 5.22 -3.52 3.18
C ILE A 34 4.24 -4.68 3.02
N GLY A 35 3.38 -4.64 2.00
CA GLY A 35 2.45 -5.72 1.67
C GLY A 35 3.16 -7.03 1.35
N ALA A 36 4.28 -6.99 0.61
CA ALA A 36 5.11 -8.16 0.34
C ALA A 36 5.67 -8.78 1.62
N LEU A 37 6.02 -7.97 2.64
CA LEU A 37 6.44 -8.49 3.94
C LEU A 37 5.29 -9.16 4.71
N PHE A 38 4.09 -8.56 4.70
CA PHE A 38 2.90 -9.22 5.23
C PHE A 38 2.65 -10.57 4.55
N GLN A 39 2.67 -10.60 3.21
CA GLN A 39 2.47 -11.82 2.42
C GLN A 39 3.56 -12.85 2.70
N ARG A 40 4.81 -12.42 2.76
CA ARG A 40 5.97 -13.24 3.08
C ARG A 40 5.81 -13.90 4.46
N MET A 41 5.33 -13.14 5.43
CA MET A 41 5.05 -13.63 6.80
C MET A 41 3.68 -14.32 6.94
N ARG A 42 3.01 -14.64 5.81
CA ARG A 42 1.78 -15.45 5.75
C ARG A 42 0.54 -14.82 6.38
N PHE A 43 0.46 -13.49 6.42
CA PHE A 43 -0.80 -12.82 6.74
C PHE A 43 -1.81 -12.92 5.59
N ASN A 44 -3.10 -12.84 5.92
CA ASN A 44 -4.17 -12.72 4.93
C ASN A 44 -4.23 -11.28 4.41
N VAL A 45 -3.62 -11.01 3.26
CA VAL A 45 -3.40 -9.66 2.77
C VAL A 45 -3.84 -9.48 1.32
N ASN A 46 -4.52 -8.37 1.03
CA ASN A 46 -4.76 -7.84 -0.32
C ASN A 46 -3.87 -6.60 -0.54
N ILE A 47 -3.20 -6.54 -1.68
CA ILE A 47 -2.23 -5.49 -1.96
C ILE A 47 -2.58 -4.80 -3.27
N ASN A 48 -2.86 -3.49 -3.20
CA ASN A 48 -3.02 -2.63 -4.36
C ASN A 48 -3.98 -3.20 -5.41
N SER A 49 -5.26 -3.37 -5.07
CA SER A 49 -6.28 -3.94 -5.96
C SER A 49 -6.38 -3.24 -7.34
N HIS A 50 -6.11 -1.94 -7.41
CA HIS A 50 -6.03 -1.16 -8.65
C HIS A 50 -4.59 -0.98 -9.15
N GLY A 51 -3.62 -1.66 -8.51
CA GLY A 51 -2.18 -1.45 -8.71
C GLY A 51 -1.64 -0.26 -7.93
N ILE A 52 -0.40 0.14 -8.23
CA ILE A 52 0.24 1.26 -7.56
C ILE A 52 -0.48 2.57 -7.91
N ILE A 53 -1.12 3.16 -6.92
CA ILE A 53 -1.76 4.47 -6.96
C ILE A 53 -1.24 5.26 -5.77
N PHE A 54 -0.90 6.53 -5.95
CA PHE A 54 -0.19 7.27 -4.91
C PHE A 54 -0.76 8.65 -4.59
N ASN A 55 -1.70 9.18 -5.40
CA ASN A 55 -2.35 10.45 -5.06
C ASN A 55 -3.67 10.23 -4.32
N PRO A 56 -4.07 11.16 -3.43
CA PRO A 56 -5.25 10.98 -2.58
C PRO A 56 -6.56 10.81 -3.33
N GLU A 57 -6.76 11.52 -4.45
CA GLU A 57 -8.01 11.46 -5.22
C GLU A 57 -8.19 10.11 -5.88
N SER A 58 -7.15 9.62 -6.59
CA SER A 58 -7.21 8.32 -7.26
C SER A 58 -7.31 7.16 -6.27
N LEU A 59 -6.67 7.28 -5.09
CA LEU A 59 -6.83 6.30 -4.01
C LEU A 59 -8.24 6.30 -3.45
N ALA A 60 -8.82 7.47 -3.25
CA ALA A 60 -10.21 7.58 -2.81
C ALA A 60 -11.17 6.99 -3.86
N TYR A 61 -10.92 7.27 -5.15
CA TYR A 61 -11.69 6.68 -6.25
C TYR A 61 -11.61 5.15 -6.23
N SER A 62 -10.41 4.57 -6.09
CA SER A 62 -10.23 3.12 -6.04
C SER A 62 -10.97 2.46 -4.87
N LEU A 63 -11.06 3.11 -3.72
CA LEU A 63 -11.82 2.62 -2.58
C LEU A 63 -13.34 2.77 -2.77
N ASP A 64 -13.80 3.86 -3.42
CA ASP A 64 -15.22 3.99 -3.83
C ASP A 64 -15.61 2.87 -4.81
N ASP A 65 -14.73 2.48 -5.75
CA ASP A 65 -14.96 1.33 -6.64
C ASP A 65 -15.17 0.02 -5.86
N LEU A 66 -14.38 -0.20 -4.80
CA LEU A 66 -14.53 -1.38 -3.94
C LEU A 66 -15.81 -1.35 -3.11
N ILE A 67 -16.19 -0.16 -2.58
CA ILE A 67 -17.43 0.01 -1.81
C ILE A 67 -18.64 -0.32 -2.67
N ASN A 68 -18.68 0.19 -3.91
CA ASN A 68 -19.78 0.09 -4.83
C ASN A 68 -19.74 -1.18 -5.70
N VAL A 69 -18.63 -1.91 -5.70
CA VAL A 69 -18.37 -3.06 -6.61
C VAL A 69 -18.57 -2.65 -8.07
N ASN A 70 -17.95 -1.53 -8.48
CA ASN A 70 -18.08 -1.02 -9.83
C ASN A 70 -17.47 -2.00 -10.83
N ILE A 71 -18.25 -2.32 -11.88
CA ILE A 71 -17.84 -3.24 -12.94
C ILE A 71 -17.51 -2.41 -14.18
N TYR A 72 -16.31 -2.58 -14.68
CA TYR A 72 -15.78 -1.92 -15.89
C TYR A 72 -16.25 -2.65 -17.16
N SER A 73 -16.46 -1.88 -18.21
CA SER A 73 -16.85 -2.30 -19.56
C SER A 73 -15.85 -1.75 -20.61
N GLU A 74 -16.02 -2.14 -21.87
CA GLU A 74 -15.14 -1.63 -22.94
C GLU A 74 -15.16 -0.10 -23.07
N SER A 75 -16.29 0.55 -22.77
CA SER A 75 -16.41 2.00 -22.81
C SER A 75 -15.54 2.72 -21.78
N ASP A 76 -15.07 2.01 -20.74
CA ASP A 76 -14.20 2.53 -19.68
C ASP A 76 -12.71 2.39 -20.03
N LEU A 77 -12.41 1.75 -21.16
CA LEU A 77 -11.04 1.51 -21.62
C LEU A 77 -10.59 2.51 -22.66
N GLY A 78 -9.33 2.94 -22.53
CA GLY A 78 -8.60 3.60 -23.60
C GLY A 78 -7.73 2.59 -24.35
N PHE A 79 -7.30 2.96 -25.58
CA PHE A 79 -6.34 2.19 -26.38
C PHE A 79 -5.18 3.07 -26.79
N HIS A 80 -3.96 2.71 -26.41
CA HIS A 80 -2.75 3.44 -26.76
C HIS A 80 -1.54 2.49 -26.76
N ASN A 81 -0.60 2.71 -27.71
CA ASN A 81 0.59 1.86 -27.88
C ASN A 81 0.26 0.36 -27.95
N ASN A 82 -0.77 0.00 -28.72
CA ASN A 82 -1.23 -1.38 -28.96
C ASN A 82 -1.69 -2.13 -27.68
N VAL A 83 -2.07 -1.40 -26.63
CA VAL A 83 -2.65 -1.98 -25.42
C VAL A 83 -3.90 -1.22 -24.98
N PHE A 84 -4.88 -1.98 -24.48
CA PHE A 84 -6.01 -1.43 -23.74
C PHE A 84 -5.59 -1.10 -22.32
N HIS A 85 -6.15 -0.04 -21.75
CA HIS A 85 -5.85 0.43 -20.40
C HIS A 85 -7.05 1.14 -19.79
N SER A 86 -7.12 1.17 -18.47
CA SER A 86 -8.04 2.03 -17.71
C SER A 86 -7.25 3.13 -17.01
N ILE A 87 -7.69 4.38 -17.18
CA ILE A 87 -7.05 5.55 -16.52
C ILE A 87 -7.11 5.52 -14.99
N HIS A 88 -7.95 4.66 -14.41
CA HIS A 88 -8.11 4.47 -12.97
C HIS A 88 -7.23 3.35 -12.39
N HIS A 89 -6.50 2.61 -13.26
CA HIS A 89 -5.68 1.48 -12.86
C HIS A 89 -4.20 1.68 -13.21
N HIS A 90 -3.33 0.99 -12.49
CA HIS A 90 -1.91 0.95 -12.80
C HIS A 90 -1.63 0.20 -14.12
N GLY A 91 -0.54 0.56 -14.80
CA GLY A 91 -0.15 -0.05 -16.08
C GLY A 91 0.05 -1.56 -16.06
N ARG A 92 0.11 -2.20 -14.91
CA ARG A 92 0.19 -3.68 -14.80
C ARG A 92 -1.08 -4.40 -15.31
N PHE A 93 -2.19 -3.67 -15.40
CA PHE A 93 -3.46 -4.18 -15.94
C PHE A 93 -3.56 -4.04 -17.47
N ASN A 94 -2.61 -3.34 -18.11
CA ASN A 94 -2.63 -3.13 -19.55
C ASN A 94 -2.41 -4.44 -20.30
N HIS A 95 -3.19 -4.68 -21.36
CA HIS A 95 -3.04 -5.87 -22.20
C HIS A 95 -3.50 -5.57 -23.64
N ALA A 96 -3.05 -6.39 -24.62
CA ALA A 96 -3.45 -6.25 -26.02
C ALA A 96 -4.93 -6.63 -26.28
N SER A 97 -5.55 -7.41 -25.39
CA SER A 97 -6.97 -7.78 -25.43
C SER A 97 -7.75 -7.00 -24.37
N SER A 98 -8.86 -6.36 -24.77
CA SER A 98 -9.80 -5.69 -23.87
C SER A 98 -10.44 -6.67 -22.86
N ASP A 99 -10.78 -7.88 -23.32
CA ASP A 99 -11.40 -8.90 -22.46
C ASP A 99 -10.49 -9.27 -21.28
N VAL A 100 -9.18 -9.44 -21.52
CA VAL A 100 -8.20 -9.75 -20.48
C VAL A 100 -8.07 -8.59 -19.48
N VAL A 101 -8.08 -7.34 -19.96
CA VAL A 101 -8.06 -6.16 -19.09
C VAL A 101 -9.30 -6.14 -18.20
N LEU A 102 -10.50 -6.30 -18.80
CA LEU A 102 -11.76 -6.27 -18.09
C LEU A 102 -11.89 -7.42 -17.08
N GLU A 103 -11.53 -8.64 -17.47
CA GLU A 103 -11.54 -9.79 -16.56
C GLU A 103 -10.64 -9.55 -15.35
N THR A 104 -9.40 -9.09 -15.59
CA THR A 104 -8.42 -8.85 -14.53
C THR A 104 -8.87 -7.73 -13.58
N ILE A 105 -9.34 -6.61 -14.11
CA ILE A 105 -9.83 -5.48 -13.33
C ILE A 105 -11.05 -5.90 -12.50
N ASN A 106 -12.07 -6.47 -13.15
CA ASN A 106 -13.33 -6.80 -12.51
C ASN A 106 -13.19 -7.91 -11.48
N SER A 107 -12.30 -8.90 -11.71
CA SER A 107 -11.96 -9.92 -10.70
C SER A 107 -11.29 -9.27 -9.50
N SER A 108 -10.28 -8.43 -9.73
CA SER A 108 -9.57 -7.74 -8.64
C SER A 108 -10.51 -6.88 -7.78
N ILE A 109 -11.47 -6.18 -8.40
CA ILE A 109 -12.46 -5.36 -7.68
C ILE A 109 -13.37 -6.25 -6.83
N ARG A 110 -13.91 -7.34 -7.40
CA ARG A 110 -14.80 -8.26 -6.65
C ARG A 110 -14.11 -8.86 -5.43
N ASP A 111 -12.89 -9.37 -5.62
CA ASP A 111 -12.12 -10.02 -4.55
C ASP A 111 -11.76 -9.02 -3.44
N ALA A 112 -11.26 -7.83 -3.84
CA ALA A 112 -10.89 -6.79 -2.89
C ALA A 112 -12.12 -6.19 -2.18
N SER A 113 -13.26 -6.04 -2.86
CA SER A 113 -14.51 -5.58 -2.23
C SER A 113 -15.00 -6.56 -1.16
N GLN A 114 -14.97 -7.87 -1.46
CA GLN A 114 -15.32 -8.88 -0.48
C GLN A 114 -14.40 -8.83 0.74
N GLN A 115 -13.10 -8.66 0.52
CA GLN A 115 -12.13 -8.56 1.60
C GLN A 115 -12.32 -7.28 2.42
N LEU A 116 -12.61 -6.13 1.79
CA LEU A 116 -12.83 -4.85 2.47
C LEU A 116 -13.97 -4.90 3.49
N ARG A 117 -15.04 -5.63 3.17
CA ARG A 117 -16.20 -5.81 4.07
C ARG A 117 -15.84 -6.51 5.38
N ASN A 118 -14.80 -7.33 5.37
CA ASN A 118 -14.38 -8.15 6.52
C ASN A 118 -12.97 -7.80 7.02
N ALA A 119 -12.31 -6.83 6.39
CA ALA A 119 -10.97 -6.43 6.78
C ALA A 119 -10.96 -5.83 8.19
N LYS A 120 -9.97 -6.18 8.98
CA LYS A 120 -9.66 -5.52 10.24
C LYS A 120 -8.82 -4.27 10.03
N LEU A 121 -7.92 -4.30 9.05
CA LEU A 121 -7.00 -3.20 8.77
C LEU A 121 -7.03 -2.82 7.29
N LEU A 122 -7.19 -1.51 7.03
CA LEU A 122 -6.89 -0.87 5.75
C LEU A 122 -5.70 0.08 5.94
N PHE A 123 -4.56 -0.26 5.32
CA PHE A 123 -3.36 0.56 5.36
C PHE A 123 -3.24 1.35 4.05
N VAL A 124 -3.29 2.67 4.13
CA VAL A 124 -3.26 3.57 2.97
C VAL A 124 -2.01 4.41 2.96
N THR A 125 -1.25 4.35 1.86
CA THR A 125 -0.02 5.13 1.69
C THR A 125 -0.19 6.22 0.65
N PHE A 126 -0.22 7.46 1.08
CA PHE A 126 -0.15 8.62 0.20
C PHE A 126 1.28 8.87 -0.27
N GLY A 127 1.48 8.93 -1.58
CA GLY A 127 2.79 9.20 -2.17
C GLY A 127 3.01 10.67 -2.48
N SER A 128 2.04 11.28 -3.14
CA SER A 128 2.11 12.67 -3.61
C SER A 128 0.72 13.29 -3.66
N ALA A 129 0.63 14.59 -3.35
CA ALA A 129 -0.59 15.38 -3.52
C ALA A 129 -0.75 15.94 -4.96
N TRP A 130 0.23 15.70 -5.83
CA TRP A 130 0.12 16.05 -7.23
C TRP A 130 -0.84 15.11 -7.96
N ILE A 131 -1.82 15.69 -8.68
CA ILE A 131 -2.79 14.98 -9.51
C ILE A 131 -2.68 15.40 -10.96
N TYR A 132 -3.07 14.48 -11.84
CA TYR A 132 -3.20 14.71 -13.27
C TYR A 132 -4.66 14.55 -13.67
N ARG A 133 -5.20 15.54 -14.37
CA ARG A 133 -6.56 15.52 -14.93
C ARG A 133 -6.50 15.37 -16.42
N LEU A 134 -7.20 14.39 -16.98
CA LEU A 134 -7.31 14.26 -18.42
C LEU A 134 -8.20 15.39 -18.96
N LYS A 135 -7.67 16.26 -19.81
CA LYS A 135 -8.39 17.45 -20.35
C LYS A 135 -9.71 17.10 -21.01
N LYS A 136 -9.76 15.97 -21.72
CA LYS A 136 -10.96 15.52 -22.42
C LYS A 136 -12.14 15.21 -21.51
N SER A 137 -11.90 14.68 -20.31
CA SER A 137 -12.94 14.25 -19.36
C SER A 137 -12.96 15.07 -18.07
N SER A 138 -11.94 15.91 -17.83
CA SER A 138 -11.68 16.61 -16.57
C SER A 138 -11.52 15.65 -15.35
N GLY A 139 -11.49 14.35 -15.58
CA GLY A 139 -11.32 13.33 -14.55
C GLY A 139 -9.86 13.21 -14.08
N VAL A 140 -9.67 12.97 -12.79
CA VAL A 140 -8.35 12.64 -12.24
C VAL A 140 -7.97 11.23 -12.66
N VAL A 141 -6.73 11.05 -13.10
CA VAL A 141 -6.21 9.76 -13.54
C VAL A 141 -5.24 9.18 -12.51
N ALA A 142 -5.32 7.87 -12.30
CA ALA A 142 -4.36 7.14 -11.48
C ALA A 142 -3.04 6.90 -12.22
N ASN A 143 -3.11 6.77 -13.55
CA ASN A 143 -1.96 6.58 -14.42
C ASN A 143 -2.17 7.26 -15.76
N CYS A 144 -1.14 7.93 -16.27
CA CYS A 144 -1.18 8.59 -17.57
C CYS A 144 -0.94 7.63 -18.76
N HIS A 145 -0.61 6.37 -18.55
CA HIS A 145 -0.40 5.31 -19.57
C HIS A 145 0.48 5.72 -20.74
N LYS A 146 1.49 6.57 -20.50
CA LYS A 146 2.39 7.13 -21.51
C LYS A 146 1.68 7.97 -22.60
N LEU A 147 0.46 8.40 -22.36
CA LEU A 147 -0.20 9.39 -23.20
C LEU A 147 0.58 10.70 -23.19
N PRO A 148 0.45 11.54 -24.24
CA PRO A 148 1.16 12.81 -24.31
C PRO A 148 0.89 13.69 -23.09
N GLY A 149 1.93 14.31 -22.52
CA GLY A 149 1.77 15.18 -21.34
C GLY A 149 0.86 16.39 -21.60
N SER A 150 0.74 16.82 -22.87
CA SER A 150 -0.20 17.86 -23.33
C SER A 150 -1.67 17.55 -23.08
N ASP A 151 -2.02 16.27 -22.92
CA ASP A 151 -3.39 15.81 -22.71
C ASP A 151 -3.85 15.97 -21.25
N PHE A 152 -2.94 16.35 -20.36
CA PHE A 152 -3.20 16.45 -18.93
C PHE A 152 -2.97 17.87 -18.41
N ASP A 153 -3.80 18.24 -17.44
CA ASP A 153 -3.54 19.34 -16.52
C ASP A 153 -3.01 18.76 -15.20
N LYS A 154 -1.91 19.33 -14.72
CA LYS A 154 -1.29 18.95 -13.44
C LYS A 154 -1.60 20.00 -12.39
N SER A 155 -2.05 19.58 -11.22
CA SER A 155 -2.31 20.47 -10.09
C SER A 155 -1.93 19.81 -8.76
N LEU A 156 -1.60 20.64 -7.77
CA LEU A 156 -1.34 20.20 -6.41
C LEU A 156 -2.64 20.30 -5.60
N MET A 157 -3.09 19.19 -5.04
CA MET A 157 -4.21 19.21 -4.08
C MET A 157 -3.79 19.93 -2.80
N SER A 158 -4.64 20.84 -2.33
CA SER A 158 -4.53 21.41 -1.00
C SER A 158 -4.92 20.37 0.08
N HIS A 159 -4.48 20.60 1.31
CA HIS A 159 -4.89 19.76 2.44
C HIS A 159 -6.40 19.77 2.64
N GLN A 160 -7.08 20.91 2.43
CA GLN A 160 -8.55 21.02 2.56
C GLN A 160 -9.30 20.15 1.54
N GLU A 161 -8.83 20.09 0.27
CA GLU A 161 -9.40 19.23 -0.76
C GLU A 161 -9.24 17.77 -0.39
N ILE A 162 -8.06 17.39 0.12
CA ILE A 162 -7.77 16.02 0.57
C ILE A 162 -8.67 15.66 1.76
N GLU A 163 -8.74 16.52 2.78
CA GLU A 163 -9.59 16.31 3.96
C GLU A 163 -11.06 16.14 3.58
N HIS A 164 -11.59 17.03 2.74
CA HIS A 164 -12.99 16.98 2.31
C HIS A 164 -13.27 15.63 1.60
N ARG A 165 -12.45 15.27 0.61
CA ARG A 165 -12.60 14.04 -0.16
C ARG A 165 -12.53 12.79 0.72
N TRP A 166 -11.55 12.74 1.62
CA TRP A 166 -11.33 11.56 2.49
C TRP A 166 -12.32 11.48 3.65
N ARG A 167 -12.80 12.61 4.16
CA ARG A 167 -13.88 12.63 5.19
C ARG A 167 -15.13 11.91 4.69
N ASP A 168 -15.55 12.17 3.48
CA ASP A 168 -16.74 11.53 2.91
C ASP A 168 -16.51 10.06 2.61
N LEU A 169 -15.33 9.70 2.13
CA LEU A 169 -14.94 8.31 1.92
C LEU A 169 -14.88 7.52 3.23
N LEU A 170 -14.26 8.07 4.27
CA LEU A 170 -14.15 7.42 5.58
C LEU A 170 -15.53 7.12 6.19
N LYS A 171 -16.49 8.04 6.07
CA LYS A 171 -17.87 7.79 6.49
C LYS A 171 -18.47 6.58 5.77
N LYS A 172 -18.29 6.47 4.45
CA LYS A 172 -18.77 5.33 3.66
C LYS A 172 -18.08 4.02 4.08
N LEU A 173 -16.76 4.05 4.30
CA LEU A 173 -16.00 2.89 4.75
C LEU A 173 -16.48 2.38 6.11
N PHE A 174 -16.76 3.28 7.07
CA PHE A 174 -17.28 2.89 8.38
C PHE A 174 -18.75 2.45 8.35
N VAL A 175 -19.56 2.90 7.38
CA VAL A 175 -20.88 2.33 7.13
C VAL A 175 -20.77 0.90 6.57
N LEU A 176 -19.79 0.65 5.69
CA LEU A 176 -19.55 -0.66 5.11
C LEU A 176 -18.98 -1.66 6.13
N ASN A 177 -18.07 -1.21 6.99
CA ASN A 177 -17.37 -2.03 7.99
C ASN A 177 -17.03 -1.15 9.22
N ASP A 178 -17.86 -1.22 10.24
CA ASP A 178 -17.77 -0.40 11.47
C ASP A 178 -16.60 -0.79 12.38
N LYS A 179 -16.00 -1.98 12.16
CA LYS A 179 -14.83 -2.50 12.90
C LYS A 179 -13.50 -2.16 12.23
N LEU A 180 -13.54 -1.62 11.02
CA LEU A 180 -12.35 -1.33 10.23
C LEU A 180 -11.44 -0.34 10.97
N GLN A 181 -10.17 -0.69 11.11
CA GLN A 181 -9.12 0.23 11.51
C GLN A 181 -8.41 0.73 10.26
N ILE A 182 -8.24 2.03 10.13
CA ILE A 182 -7.60 2.64 8.97
C ILE A 182 -6.28 3.27 9.42
N VAL A 183 -5.20 2.84 8.81
CA VAL A 183 -3.87 3.43 9.01
C VAL A 183 -3.52 4.26 7.78
N LEU A 184 -3.39 5.55 7.97
CA LEU A 184 -2.88 6.47 6.98
C LEU A 184 -1.37 6.66 7.20
N THR A 185 -0.62 6.71 6.12
CA THR A 185 0.81 7.03 6.17
C THR A 185 1.22 7.84 4.94
N VAL A 186 2.29 8.60 5.08
CA VAL A 186 2.90 9.34 3.98
C VAL A 186 4.16 8.57 3.53
N SER A 187 4.21 8.26 2.24
CA SER A 187 5.32 7.51 1.64
C SER A 187 6.66 8.24 1.84
N PRO A 188 7.72 7.53 2.26
CA PRO A 188 9.05 8.07 2.34
C PRO A 188 9.74 8.26 0.98
N VAL A 189 9.14 7.76 -0.11
CA VAL A 189 9.68 7.92 -1.46
C VAL A 189 9.75 9.39 -1.86
N ARG A 190 10.89 9.79 -2.44
CA ARG A 190 11.16 11.17 -2.87
C ARG A 190 10.78 11.39 -4.33
N HIS A 191 9.77 12.21 -4.60
CA HIS A 191 9.28 12.48 -5.96
C HIS A 191 9.94 13.74 -6.56
N TRP A 192 11.23 13.69 -6.87
CA TRP A 192 12.00 14.85 -7.35
C TRP A 192 11.65 15.31 -8.76
N ARG A 193 10.93 14.50 -9.52
CA ARG A 193 10.49 14.87 -10.88
C ARG A 193 9.68 16.17 -10.90
N ASP A 194 9.01 16.45 -9.81
CA ASP A 194 8.17 17.65 -9.65
C ASP A 194 8.96 18.86 -9.14
N GLY A 195 10.20 18.66 -8.68
CA GLY A 195 11.02 19.64 -7.99
C GLY A 195 11.15 19.32 -6.49
N PHE A 196 12.24 19.78 -5.89
CA PHE A 196 12.52 19.49 -4.47
C PHE A 196 11.55 20.21 -3.53
N SER A 197 11.31 21.51 -3.79
CA SER A 197 10.35 22.33 -3.04
C SER A 197 8.92 21.83 -3.23
N GLU A 198 8.56 21.52 -4.46
CA GLU A 198 7.26 21.01 -4.87
C GLU A 198 6.95 19.65 -4.21
N ASN A 199 7.98 18.79 -4.08
CA ASN A 199 7.84 17.55 -3.31
C ASN A 199 7.58 17.82 -1.83
N GLN A 200 8.26 18.80 -1.21
CA GLN A 200 8.04 19.15 0.20
C GLN A 200 6.64 19.75 0.42
N LEU A 201 6.18 20.66 -0.47
CA LEU A 201 4.83 21.19 -0.41
C LEU A 201 3.77 20.09 -0.56
N SER A 202 4.00 19.14 -1.46
CA SER A 202 3.15 17.96 -1.61
C SER A 202 3.08 17.15 -0.31
N LYS A 203 4.23 16.83 0.30
CA LYS A 203 4.27 16.08 1.57
C LYS A 203 3.62 16.85 2.72
N ALA A 204 3.81 18.18 2.78
CA ALA A 204 3.19 19.02 3.80
C ALA A 204 1.65 18.97 3.71
N ASN A 205 1.08 19.11 2.52
CA ASN A 205 -0.37 18.98 2.32
C ASN A 205 -0.90 17.60 2.77
N LEU A 206 -0.17 16.52 2.45
CA LEU A 206 -0.54 15.18 2.89
C LEU A 206 -0.51 15.03 4.41
N LEU A 207 0.55 15.51 5.06
CA LEU A 207 0.73 15.40 6.52
C LEU A 207 -0.35 16.18 7.27
N ILE A 208 -0.66 17.42 6.84
CA ILE A 208 -1.70 18.24 7.46
C ILE A 208 -3.07 17.55 7.33
N ALA A 209 -3.42 17.08 6.12
CA ALA A 209 -4.69 16.40 5.88
C ALA A 209 -4.81 15.11 6.70
N VAL A 210 -3.76 14.28 6.73
CA VAL A 210 -3.75 13.04 7.52
C VAL A 210 -3.93 13.33 9.01
N ASN A 211 -3.25 14.35 9.55
CA ASN A 211 -3.40 14.72 10.94
C ASN A 211 -4.85 15.15 11.26
N ALA A 212 -5.46 15.96 10.41
CA ALA A 212 -6.85 16.39 10.59
C ALA A 212 -7.82 15.21 10.61
N LEU A 213 -7.65 14.24 9.67
CA LEU A 213 -8.49 13.04 9.61
C LEU A 213 -8.30 12.13 10.83
N CYS A 214 -7.08 11.97 11.33
CA CYS A 214 -6.79 11.19 12.54
C CYS A 214 -7.39 11.84 13.81
N VAL A 215 -7.46 13.16 13.87
CA VAL A 215 -8.11 13.88 14.99
C VAL A 215 -9.64 13.73 14.93
N GLU A 216 -10.22 13.72 13.73
CA GLU A 216 -11.68 13.67 13.55
C GLU A 216 -12.24 12.25 13.74
N PHE A 217 -11.53 11.20 13.30
CA PHE A 217 -12.02 9.82 13.28
C PHE A 217 -11.23 8.93 14.25
N LYS A 218 -11.90 8.37 15.25
CA LYS A 218 -11.28 7.50 16.27
C LYS A 218 -10.58 6.27 15.68
N ASN A 219 -11.12 5.68 14.60
CA ASN A 219 -10.59 4.47 13.97
C ASN A 219 -9.60 4.78 12.82
N VAL A 220 -9.12 6.01 12.73
CA VAL A 220 -8.10 6.45 11.77
C VAL A 220 -6.83 6.79 12.52
N HIS A 221 -5.73 6.17 12.14
CA HIS A 221 -4.45 6.25 12.83
C HIS A 221 -3.35 6.69 11.86
N TYR A 222 -2.33 7.36 12.36
CA TYR A 222 -1.15 7.70 11.57
C TYR A 222 0.03 6.80 11.93
N PHE A 223 0.64 6.20 10.89
CA PHE A 223 1.92 5.50 11.02
C PHE A 223 3.03 6.35 10.37
N PRO A 224 4.09 6.76 11.10
CA PRO A 224 5.03 7.79 10.65
C PRO A 224 6.14 7.22 9.74
N SER A 225 5.79 6.54 8.62
CA SER A 225 6.83 5.95 7.75
C SER A 225 7.69 7.01 7.04
N TYR A 226 7.15 8.20 6.80
CA TYR A 226 7.91 9.31 6.24
C TYR A 226 9.00 9.78 7.21
N GLU A 227 8.63 10.03 8.46
CA GLU A 227 9.53 10.49 9.52
C GLU A 227 10.56 9.41 9.89
N LEU A 228 10.17 8.13 9.87
CA LEU A 228 11.11 7.03 10.12
C LEU A 228 12.30 7.06 9.15
N VAL A 229 12.08 7.44 7.88
CA VAL A 229 13.17 7.55 6.92
C VAL A 229 13.86 8.91 6.99
N MET A 230 13.10 10.00 7.16
CA MET A 230 13.65 11.37 7.12
C MET A 230 14.38 11.76 8.38
N ASP A 231 13.93 11.29 9.55
CA ASP A 231 14.42 11.75 10.84
C ASP A 231 15.13 10.67 11.65
N ASP A 232 14.65 9.42 11.65
CA ASP A 232 15.26 8.33 12.39
C ASP A 232 16.45 7.71 11.61
N LEU A 233 16.24 7.28 10.36
CA LEU A 233 17.29 6.69 9.52
C LEU A 233 18.24 7.75 8.95
N ARG A 234 17.76 8.81 8.38
CA ARG A 234 18.42 10.08 8.07
C ARG A 234 19.75 10.01 7.30
N ASP A 235 19.94 8.98 6.44
CA ASP A 235 21.20 8.73 5.75
C ASP A 235 20.95 8.14 4.35
N TYR A 236 21.76 8.52 3.37
CA TYR A 236 21.68 8.03 1.99
C TYR A 236 21.86 6.53 1.85
N ARG A 237 22.56 5.86 2.76
CA ARG A 237 22.73 4.40 2.78
C ARG A 237 21.42 3.62 2.93
N PHE A 238 20.33 4.27 3.30
CA PHE A 238 19.01 3.69 3.42
C PHE A 238 18.13 3.84 2.16
N TYR A 239 18.72 4.40 1.10
CA TYR A 239 18.08 4.50 -0.22
C TYR A 239 18.70 3.51 -1.21
N ASN A 240 17.92 3.16 -2.24
CA ASN A 240 18.42 2.47 -3.42
C ASN A 240 19.36 3.39 -4.22
N SER A 241 20.00 2.84 -5.26
CA SER A 241 20.92 3.60 -6.13
C SER A 241 20.26 4.79 -6.85
N ASP A 242 18.92 4.82 -6.95
CA ASP A 242 18.16 5.94 -7.51
C ASP A 242 18.02 7.13 -6.53
N MET A 243 18.40 6.96 -5.27
CA MET A 243 18.28 7.96 -4.19
C MET A 243 16.84 8.44 -3.93
N LEU A 244 15.84 7.66 -4.40
CA LEU A 244 14.41 7.96 -4.28
C LEU A 244 13.69 6.98 -3.37
N HIS A 245 13.93 5.69 -3.61
CA HIS A 245 13.24 4.62 -2.93
C HIS A 245 14.05 4.11 -1.73
N PRO A 246 13.43 3.95 -0.56
CA PRO A 246 14.04 3.24 0.55
C PRO A 246 14.49 1.84 0.13
N ASN A 247 15.70 1.44 0.53
CA ASN A 247 16.22 0.12 0.24
C ASN A 247 15.68 -0.95 1.21
N ALA A 248 16.07 -2.21 1.00
CA ALA A 248 15.59 -3.34 1.80
C ALA A 248 15.85 -3.14 3.31
N THR A 249 17.02 -2.61 3.69
CA THR A 249 17.34 -2.35 5.10
C THR A 249 16.39 -1.35 5.74
N ALA A 250 16.05 -0.28 5.02
CA ALA A 250 15.08 0.71 5.49
C ALA A 250 13.66 0.12 5.58
N ILE A 251 13.26 -0.67 4.59
CA ILE A 251 11.95 -1.35 4.58
C ILE A 251 11.83 -2.34 5.74
N ASP A 252 12.87 -3.14 6.00
CA ASP A 252 12.91 -4.07 7.14
C ASP A 252 12.84 -3.33 8.50
N TYR A 253 13.51 -2.19 8.61
CA TYR A 253 13.44 -1.36 9.80
C TYR A 253 12.03 -0.82 10.04
N ILE A 254 11.39 -0.29 9.00
CA ILE A 254 10.01 0.22 9.08
C ILE A 254 9.05 -0.91 9.42
N TRP A 255 9.24 -2.11 8.85
CA TRP A 255 8.47 -3.31 9.19
C TRP A 255 8.56 -3.67 10.66
N GLN A 256 9.77 -3.64 11.25
CA GLN A 256 9.96 -3.91 12.68
C GLN A 256 9.22 -2.88 13.55
N LYS A 257 9.27 -1.59 13.16
CA LYS A 257 8.52 -0.52 13.85
C LYS A 257 7.00 -0.73 13.73
N LEU A 258 6.51 -1.12 12.55
CA LEU A 258 5.10 -1.43 12.31
C LEU A 258 4.65 -2.64 13.15
N ALA A 259 5.44 -3.71 13.15
CA ALA A 259 5.17 -4.91 13.94
C ALA A 259 5.13 -4.60 15.45
N HIS A 260 6.09 -3.81 15.94
CA HIS A 260 6.07 -3.36 17.33
C HIS A 260 4.85 -2.52 17.66
N TRP A 261 4.42 -1.68 16.74
CA TRP A 261 3.34 -0.71 16.91
C TRP A 261 1.96 -1.38 16.98
N CYS A 262 1.61 -2.26 16.05
CA CYS A 262 0.23 -2.74 15.92
C CYS A 262 0.05 -4.27 15.94
N PHE A 263 1.11 -5.10 16.02
CA PHE A 263 0.90 -6.54 16.13
C PHE A 263 0.64 -6.95 17.58
N ASP A 264 -0.21 -7.95 17.77
CA ASP A 264 -0.43 -8.51 19.10
C ASP A 264 0.84 -9.23 19.63
N ARG A 265 0.85 -9.53 20.91
CA ARG A 265 2.01 -10.17 21.57
C ARG A 265 2.36 -11.51 20.94
N ARG A 266 1.35 -12.32 20.64
CA ARG A 266 1.53 -13.66 20.10
C ARG A 266 2.09 -13.65 18.69
N THR A 267 1.59 -12.75 17.85
CA THR A 267 2.12 -12.51 16.51
C THR A 267 3.58 -12.08 16.57
N LYS A 268 3.94 -11.15 17.47
CA LYS A 268 5.34 -10.73 17.69
C LYS A 268 6.26 -11.88 18.07
N GLU A 269 5.80 -12.79 18.92
CA GLU A 269 6.55 -13.98 19.35
C GLU A 269 6.65 -15.06 18.24
N LEU A 270 5.70 -15.04 17.28
CA LEU A 270 5.66 -15.97 16.16
C LEU A 270 6.60 -15.57 14.99
N LEU A 271 6.68 -14.29 14.67
CA LEU A 271 7.48 -13.82 13.53
C LEU A 271 8.92 -14.34 13.52
N PRO A 272 9.69 -14.33 14.62
CA PRO A 272 11.05 -14.89 14.64
C PRO A 272 11.11 -16.40 14.38
N LYS A 273 10.03 -17.13 14.65
CA LYS A 273 9.92 -18.57 14.37
C LYS A 273 9.59 -18.83 12.89
N LEU A 274 8.80 -17.97 12.28
CA LEU A 274 8.44 -18.06 10.86
C LEU A 274 9.60 -17.67 9.93
N GLU A 275 10.39 -16.67 10.31
CA GLU A 275 11.47 -16.13 9.47
C GLU A 275 12.43 -17.19 8.91
N PRO A 276 13.02 -18.13 9.71
CA PRO A 276 13.90 -19.16 9.18
C PRO A 276 13.18 -20.16 8.27
N LEU A 277 11.91 -20.46 8.52
CA LEU A 277 11.11 -21.36 7.69
C LEU A 277 10.83 -20.72 6.32
N VAL A 278 10.45 -19.45 6.32
CA VAL A 278 10.21 -18.70 5.09
C VAL A 278 11.49 -18.55 4.28
N LYS A 279 12.61 -18.21 4.90
CA LYS A 279 13.93 -18.14 4.24
C LYS A 279 14.31 -19.49 3.58
N PHE A 280 14.02 -20.60 4.25
CA PHE A 280 14.26 -21.92 3.67
C PHE A 280 13.42 -22.17 2.41
N ILE A 281 12.13 -21.79 2.44
CA ILE A 281 11.22 -21.94 1.31
C ILE A 281 11.64 -21.05 0.12
N GLU A 282 12.14 -19.85 0.39
CA GLU A 282 12.61 -18.90 -0.62
C GLU A 282 13.96 -19.29 -1.23
N HIS A 283 14.72 -20.15 -0.54
CA HIS A 283 16.04 -20.57 -1.00
C HIS A 283 15.93 -21.46 -2.25
N LYS A 284 16.61 -21.09 -3.33
CA LYS A 284 16.77 -21.92 -4.53
C LYS A 284 17.99 -22.81 -4.37
N PRO A 285 17.86 -24.15 -4.32
CA PRO A 285 19.00 -25.04 -4.17
C PRO A 285 19.92 -24.93 -5.39
N MET A 286 21.23 -24.90 -5.14
CA MET A 286 22.24 -24.88 -6.22
C MET A 286 22.44 -26.26 -6.86
N ASN A 287 21.94 -27.34 -6.28
CA ASN A 287 22.10 -28.73 -6.74
C ASN A 287 20.78 -29.40 -7.10
N THR A 288 20.90 -30.41 -7.96
CA THR A 288 19.85 -31.04 -8.76
C THR A 288 18.89 -31.99 -8.04
N ASP A 289 18.88 -32.08 -6.71
CA ASP A 289 17.89 -32.88 -5.98
C ASP A 289 16.59 -32.08 -5.72
N ILE A 290 15.95 -31.73 -6.83
CA ILE A 290 14.71 -30.93 -6.85
C ILE A 290 13.57 -31.62 -6.09
N ALA A 291 13.50 -32.97 -6.18
CA ALA A 291 12.45 -33.74 -5.53
C ALA A 291 12.58 -33.68 -4.02
N ARG A 292 13.76 -33.96 -3.48
CA ARG A 292 14.02 -33.87 -2.03
C ARG A 292 13.81 -32.45 -1.48
N HIS A 293 14.24 -31.42 -2.23
CA HIS A 293 13.98 -30.02 -1.83
C HIS A 293 12.49 -29.71 -1.79
N SER A 294 11.71 -30.16 -2.78
CA SER A 294 10.25 -29.99 -2.83
C SER A 294 9.56 -30.61 -1.61
N ASP A 295 9.97 -31.82 -1.17
CA ASP A 295 9.40 -32.47 0.00
C ASP A 295 9.74 -31.74 1.30
N LEU A 296 10.96 -31.21 1.41
CA LEU A 296 11.35 -30.36 2.54
C LEU A 296 10.56 -29.05 2.56
N VAL A 297 10.33 -28.42 1.42
CA VAL A 297 9.49 -27.22 1.31
C VAL A 297 8.07 -27.51 1.79
N LYS A 298 7.45 -28.63 1.37
CA LYS A 298 6.12 -29.04 1.88
C LYS A 298 6.12 -29.20 3.40
N THR A 299 7.12 -29.90 3.95
CA THR A 299 7.25 -30.06 5.40
C THR A 299 7.33 -28.72 6.12
N LYS A 300 8.08 -27.75 5.57
CA LYS A 300 8.20 -26.42 6.16
C LYS A 300 6.90 -25.59 6.04
N LEU A 301 6.16 -25.76 4.96
CA LEU A 301 4.82 -25.16 4.81
C LEU A 301 3.85 -25.71 5.84
N ASP A 302 3.84 -27.04 6.07
CA ASP A 302 3.00 -27.67 7.09
C ASP A 302 3.37 -27.21 8.52
N GLU A 303 4.66 -26.99 8.77
CA GLU A 303 5.14 -26.42 10.03
C GLU A 303 4.63 -24.99 10.25
N ILE A 304 4.70 -24.15 9.21
CA ILE A 304 4.15 -22.78 9.22
C ILE A 304 2.64 -22.80 9.50
N VAL A 305 1.88 -23.63 8.78
CA VAL A 305 0.42 -23.76 8.99
C VAL A 305 0.10 -24.15 10.42
N ARG A 306 0.82 -25.12 11.00
CA ARG A 306 0.65 -25.51 12.40
C ARG A 306 0.97 -24.38 13.38
N LEU A 307 2.05 -23.65 13.15
CA LEU A 307 2.43 -22.53 14.01
C LEU A 307 1.39 -21.40 13.97
N ILE A 308 0.86 -21.07 12.80
CA ILE A 308 -0.19 -20.06 12.64
C ILE A 308 -1.52 -20.59 13.18
N GLY A 309 -1.89 -21.82 12.87
CA GLY A 309 -3.16 -22.44 13.30
C GLY A 309 -3.24 -22.70 14.81
N SER A 310 -2.10 -22.65 15.52
CA SER A 310 -2.08 -22.69 16.98
C SER A 310 -2.42 -21.33 17.62
N ILE A 311 -2.71 -20.32 16.82
CA ILE A 311 -3.18 -19.00 17.21
C ILE A 311 -4.71 -18.99 17.23
#